data_ef24bfefddedc5c1b7c62719329dbec4
#
_entry.id   ef24bfefddedc5c1b7c62719329dbec4
#
_cell.length_a   1.000
_cell.length_b   1.000
_cell.length_c   1.000
_cell.angle_alpha   90.00
_cell.angle_beta   90.00
_cell.angle_gamma   90.00
#
_symmetry.space_group_name_H-M   'P 1'
#
loop_
_entity.id
_entity.type
_entity.pdbx_description
1 polymer ?
#
loop_
_entity_poly.entity_id
_entity_poly.type
_entity_poly.pdbx_seq_one_letter_code
_entity_poly.pdbx_strand_id
1 'polypeptide(L)'
;MDLIYTNANGEDIGVLFAYEMDLAFGESENDFECTISSNAHCCSPGSYLYMEGTEYGGIVDAVTSNTGTEEVTYSGRTWHGILNSKILCPDSGQNYLTVSGDANTILGALITRMGLASLFRADSAASGITISSYQFARYISGYNGILKMLSSVGAKLKMVHDGENVVLSAALIADYSQDGIDNDQTEMTVKKTKNKVNHLICLGSGELADRMIVHLYADASGNISQTQTFTGLYEYTDVYDYSNAEDEAELIKGGTERLKELLQQDDLSVDFDETDDPYDIGDIVGASDNVTGVSISVPITKKIVRVQNGIITIDFETDTTKATSSNGSIGGGGGSTGSEISLEDVYPVGAIYMSTVETSPNTLFGFGTWERIKDTFLLSAGDSYEAGATGGEATHTLSKSELPSYSLGKIPGVVPASHANWNNDNVSAASLGAVSSSKPGVERASANAITSGTQFGYAVGTGGGGEAHNNMPPYLAVYVWKRTA
;
A
#
# COMPACT_ATOMS: atom_id res chain seq x y z
N MET A 1 -24.83 6.46 -17.77
CA MET A 1 -24.31 7.09 -19.02
C MET A 1 -24.95 6.40 -20.20
N ASP A 2 -25.22 7.13 -21.29
CA ASP A 2 -25.89 6.58 -22.46
C ASP A 2 -24.86 5.99 -23.40
N LEU A 3 -25.06 4.75 -23.86
CA LEU A 3 -24.23 4.13 -24.88
C LEU A 3 -24.79 4.49 -26.26
N ILE A 4 -24.11 5.40 -26.95
CA ILE A 4 -24.49 5.87 -28.29
C ILE A 4 -23.93 4.90 -29.32
N TYR A 5 -24.73 4.60 -30.35
CA TYR A 5 -24.27 3.81 -31.49
C TYR A 5 -24.42 4.56 -32.80
N THR A 6 -23.48 4.34 -33.72
CA THR A 6 -23.46 4.97 -35.04
C THR A 6 -23.74 3.96 -36.14
N ASN A 7 -24.00 4.48 -37.34
CA ASN A 7 -23.82 3.66 -38.55
C ASN A 7 -22.33 3.50 -38.91
N ALA A 8 -22.06 2.73 -39.98
CA ALA A 8 -20.69 2.50 -40.45
C ALA A 8 -19.99 3.76 -41.01
N ASN A 9 -20.70 4.86 -41.19
CA ASN A 9 -20.15 6.14 -41.63
C ASN A 9 -19.81 7.07 -40.44
N GLY A 10 -20.09 6.61 -39.19
CA GLY A 10 -19.86 7.40 -38.00
C GLY A 10 -20.99 8.38 -37.63
N GLU A 11 -22.17 8.29 -38.29
CA GLU A 11 -23.33 9.12 -37.98
C GLU A 11 -24.12 8.50 -36.79
N ASP A 12 -24.47 9.28 -35.80
CA ASP A 12 -25.25 8.86 -34.64
C ASP A 12 -26.65 8.41 -35.06
N ILE A 13 -27.05 7.22 -34.65
CA ILE A 13 -28.35 6.61 -34.96
C ILE A 13 -29.25 6.53 -33.74
N GLY A 14 -28.68 6.27 -32.55
CA GLY A 14 -29.45 6.14 -31.33
C GLY A 14 -28.65 5.72 -30.12
N VAL A 15 -29.39 5.34 -29.05
CA VAL A 15 -28.84 4.95 -27.77
C VAL A 15 -29.26 3.52 -27.41
N LEU A 16 -28.35 2.73 -26.89
CA LEU A 16 -28.60 1.41 -26.32
C LEU A 16 -28.94 1.53 -24.83
N PHE A 17 -30.05 0.92 -24.41
CA PHE A 17 -30.52 0.99 -23.02
C PHE A 17 -30.32 -0.31 -22.23
N ALA A 18 -30.25 -1.45 -22.91
CA ALA A 18 -30.09 -2.77 -22.30
C ALA A 18 -28.95 -3.50 -22.99
N TYR A 19 -27.81 -3.49 -22.35
CA TYR A 19 -26.56 -4.09 -22.84
C TYR A 19 -25.66 -4.51 -21.68
N GLU A 20 -24.80 -5.45 -21.95
CA GLU A 20 -23.64 -5.75 -21.12
C GLU A 20 -22.39 -5.42 -21.94
N MET A 21 -21.45 -4.72 -21.38
CA MET A 21 -20.25 -4.27 -22.07
C MET A 21 -19.02 -4.47 -21.20
N ASP A 22 -17.97 -5.03 -21.78
CA ASP A 22 -16.65 -5.16 -21.21
C ASP A 22 -15.66 -4.47 -22.14
N LEU A 23 -14.88 -3.54 -21.62
CA LEU A 23 -13.81 -2.84 -22.32
C LEU A 23 -12.52 -3.02 -21.56
N ALA A 24 -11.46 -3.37 -22.28
CA ALA A 24 -10.11 -3.38 -21.73
C ALA A 24 -9.21 -2.48 -22.58
N PHE A 25 -8.39 -1.68 -21.92
CA PHE A 25 -7.39 -0.87 -22.62
C PHE A 25 -6.18 -0.59 -21.74
N GLY A 26 -5.02 -0.55 -22.37
CA GLY A 26 -3.73 -0.40 -21.70
C GLY A 26 -2.58 -0.96 -22.52
N GLU A 27 -1.52 -1.34 -21.85
CA GLU A 27 -0.31 -1.83 -22.53
C GLU A 27 -0.51 -3.16 -23.28
N SER A 28 -1.36 -4.04 -22.77
CA SER A 28 -1.51 -5.42 -23.27
C SER A 28 -2.80 -5.70 -24.04
N GLU A 29 -3.89 -5.02 -23.74
CA GLU A 29 -5.22 -5.29 -24.28
C GLU A 29 -5.91 -3.98 -24.64
N ASN A 30 -6.63 -3.93 -25.76
CA ASN A 30 -7.25 -2.71 -26.26
C ASN A 30 -8.48 -3.00 -27.12
N ASP A 31 -9.42 -3.79 -26.58
CA ASP A 31 -10.63 -4.22 -27.26
C ASP A 31 -11.86 -4.14 -26.36
N PHE A 32 -13.00 -4.45 -26.91
CA PHE A 32 -14.25 -4.50 -26.19
C PHE A 32 -15.17 -5.60 -26.70
N GLU A 33 -16.07 -6.05 -25.84
CA GLU A 33 -17.24 -6.83 -26.17
C GLU A 33 -18.51 -6.15 -25.62
N CYS A 34 -19.56 -6.09 -26.44
CA CYS A 34 -20.86 -5.56 -26.04
C CYS A 34 -21.94 -6.54 -26.44
N THR A 35 -22.68 -7.10 -25.50
CA THR A 35 -23.74 -8.09 -25.71
C THR A 35 -25.11 -7.45 -25.51
N ILE A 36 -26.00 -7.70 -26.45
CA ILE A 36 -27.39 -7.25 -26.45
C ILE A 36 -28.33 -8.37 -26.84
N SER A 37 -29.63 -8.19 -26.57
CA SER A 37 -30.66 -9.08 -27.14
C SER A 37 -30.70 -8.98 -28.68
N SER A 38 -30.88 -10.10 -29.38
CA SER A 38 -30.95 -10.14 -30.83
C SER A 38 -32.03 -9.25 -31.41
N ASN A 39 -33.12 -9.01 -30.66
CA ASN A 39 -34.20 -8.12 -31.09
C ASN A 39 -33.79 -6.63 -31.11
N ALA A 40 -32.71 -6.28 -30.39
CA ALA A 40 -32.15 -4.93 -30.31
C ALA A 40 -30.94 -4.72 -31.26
N HIS A 41 -30.65 -5.69 -32.15
CA HIS A 41 -29.54 -5.59 -33.06
C HIS A 41 -29.59 -4.33 -33.92
N CYS A 42 -28.52 -3.52 -33.89
CA CYS A 42 -28.50 -2.19 -34.46
C CYS A 42 -27.18 -1.80 -35.14
N CYS A 43 -26.06 -2.49 -34.84
CA CYS A 43 -24.73 -2.17 -35.35
C CYS A 43 -24.26 -3.16 -36.39
N SER A 44 -23.40 -2.71 -37.30
CA SER A 44 -22.67 -3.52 -38.27
C SER A 44 -21.16 -3.26 -38.13
N PRO A 45 -20.28 -4.11 -38.67
CA PRO A 45 -18.87 -3.81 -38.73
C PRO A 45 -18.63 -2.42 -39.34
N GLY A 46 -17.82 -1.60 -38.63
CA GLY A 46 -17.55 -0.20 -38.91
C GLY A 46 -18.36 0.81 -38.09
N SER A 47 -19.45 0.39 -37.41
CA SER A 47 -20.17 1.24 -36.47
C SER A 47 -19.33 1.54 -35.27
N TYR A 48 -19.56 2.71 -34.63
CA TYR A 48 -18.96 3.06 -33.33
C TYR A 48 -19.95 2.81 -32.20
N LEU A 49 -19.43 2.41 -31.06
CA LEU A 49 -20.12 2.39 -29.78
C LEU A 49 -19.34 3.29 -28.83
N TYR A 50 -20.00 4.27 -28.20
CA TYR A 50 -19.29 5.18 -27.30
C TYR A 50 -20.17 5.81 -26.24
N MET A 51 -19.55 6.25 -25.14
CA MET A 51 -20.16 7.08 -24.09
C MET A 51 -19.54 8.47 -24.16
N GLU A 52 -20.39 9.49 -24.47
CA GLU A 52 -19.94 10.87 -24.59
C GLU A 52 -19.34 11.39 -23.27
N GLY A 53 -18.30 12.19 -23.37
CA GLY A 53 -17.57 12.74 -22.22
C GLY A 53 -16.61 11.75 -21.53
N THR A 54 -16.45 10.54 -22.08
CA THR A 54 -15.57 9.50 -21.55
C THR A 54 -14.58 9.00 -22.60
N GLU A 55 -13.65 8.16 -22.17
CA GLU A 55 -12.76 7.39 -23.05
C GLU A 55 -13.39 6.03 -23.47
N TYR A 56 -14.61 5.71 -22.99
CA TYR A 56 -15.24 4.42 -23.17
C TYR A 56 -15.93 4.35 -24.52
N GLY A 57 -15.36 3.57 -25.43
CA GLY A 57 -15.89 3.35 -26.75
C GLY A 57 -14.88 2.76 -27.71
N GLY A 58 -15.37 2.48 -28.93
CA GLY A 58 -14.56 1.85 -29.97
C GLY A 58 -15.33 1.59 -31.26
N ILE A 59 -14.66 0.90 -32.18
CA ILE A 59 -15.19 0.51 -33.47
C ILE A 59 -15.58 -0.98 -33.42
N VAL A 60 -16.77 -1.31 -33.90
CA VAL A 60 -17.22 -2.69 -34.09
C VAL A 60 -16.48 -3.31 -35.28
N ASP A 61 -15.62 -4.29 -35.00
CA ASP A 61 -14.89 -5.05 -36.00
C ASP A 61 -15.62 -6.35 -36.39
N ALA A 62 -16.39 -6.95 -35.46
CA ALA A 62 -17.15 -8.17 -35.69
C ALA A 62 -18.51 -8.16 -34.99
N VAL A 63 -19.44 -8.90 -35.56
CA VAL A 63 -20.80 -9.14 -35.03
C VAL A 63 -21.02 -10.65 -34.95
N THR A 64 -21.26 -11.14 -33.75
CA THR A 64 -21.55 -12.57 -33.51
C THR A 64 -22.99 -12.72 -33.05
N SER A 65 -23.76 -13.59 -33.69
CA SER A 65 -25.14 -13.89 -33.29
C SER A 65 -25.22 -15.32 -32.74
N ASN A 66 -25.78 -15.44 -31.54
CA ASN A 66 -26.06 -16.74 -30.92
C ASN A 66 -27.57 -16.99 -30.89
N THR A 67 -28.03 -17.87 -31.77
CA THR A 67 -29.47 -18.20 -31.91
C THR A 67 -29.97 -19.04 -30.72
N GLY A 68 -29.09 -19.63 -29.93
CA GLY A 68 -29.47 -20.45 -28.77
C GLY A 68 -29.79 -19.62 -27.55
N THR A 69 -29.09 -18.47 -27.36
CA THR A 69 -29.31 -17.52 -26.25
C THR A 69 -30.13 -16.30 -26.69
N GLU A 70 -30.43 -16.16 -27.97
CA GLU A 70 -31.06 -14.98 -28.59
C GLU A 70 -30.27 -13.69 -28.33
N GLU A 71 -28.94 -13.75 -28.36
CA GLU A 71 -28.02 -12.65 -28.14
C GLU A 71 -27.20 -12.32 -29.38
N VAL A 72 -26.77 -11.06 -29.43
CA VAL A 72 -25.79 -10.56 -30.38
C VAL A 72 -24.66 -9.90 -29.62
N THR A 73 -23.44 -10.31 -29.92
CA THR A 73 -22.22 -9.72 -29.36
C THR A 73 -21.49 -8.91 -30.44
N TYR A 74 -21.25 -7.63 -30.13
CA TYR A 74 -20.37 -6.75 -30.90
C TYR A 74 -18.99 -6.81 -30.26
N SER A 75 -17.96 -7.10 -31.03
CA SER A 75 -16.59 -7.06 -30.60
C SER A 75 -15.74 -6.19 -31.50
N GLY A 76 -14.72 -5.54 -30.92
CA GLY A 76 -13.88 -4.68 -31.73
C GLY A 76 -12.84 -3.94 -30.89
N ARG A 77 -12.13 -3.02 -31.57
CA ARG A 77 -11.06 -2.23 -30.95
C ARG A 77 -11.64 -1.02 -30.22
N THR A 78 -11.14 -0.78 -29.00
CA THR A 78 -11.35 0.50 -28.30
C THR A 78 -10.64 1.64 -29.06
N TRP A 79 -10.82 2.89 -28.63
CA TRP A 79 -10.07 4.03 -29.18
C TRP A 79 -8.56 3.82 -29.07
N HIS A 80 -8.10 3.25 -27.97
CA HIS A 80 -6.71 2.85 -27.75
C HIS A 80 -6.26 1.77 -28.74
N GLY A 81 -7.13 0.78 -29.00
CA GLY A 81 -6.89 -0.28 -29.96
C GLY A 81 -6.78 0.22 -31.42
N ILE A 82 -7.53 1.27 -31.77
CA ILE A 82 -7.40 1.90 -33.08
C ILE A 82 -6.02 2.55 -33.22
N LEU A 83 -5.55 3.30 -32.21
CA LEU A 83 -4.19 3.85 -32.19
C LEU A 83 -3.12 2.75 -32.19
N ASN A 84 -3.37 1.66 -31.45
CA ASN A 84 -2.44 0.53 -31.36
C ASN A 84 -2.32 -0.24 -32.69
N SER A 85 -3.37 -0.23 -33.50
CA SER A 85 -3.36 -0.87 -34.84
C SER A 85 -2.55 -0.11 -35.89
N LYS A 86 -2.07 1.10 -35.59
CA LYS A 86 -1.22 1.92 -36.47
C LYS A 86 0.24 1.76 -36.09
N ILE A 87 1.11 1.88 -37.09
CA ILE A 87 2.56 1.78 -36.90
C ILE A 87 3.21 3.12 -37.22
N LEU A 88 4.05 3.62 -36.32
CA LEU A 88 4.87 4.79 -36.53
C LEU A 88 6.15 4.41 -37.29
N CYS A 89 6.25 4.90 -38.51
CA CYS A 89 7.40 4.66 -39.37
C CYS A 89 8.28 5.91 -39.44
N PRO A 90 9.62 5.77 -39.57
CA PRO A 90 10.49 6.88 -39.92
C PRO A 90 10.10 7.54 -41.23
N ASP A 91 10.47 8.80 -41.41
CA ASP A 91 10.38 9.48 -42.71
C ASP A 91 11.34 8.83 -43.71
N SER A 92 11.04 9.00 -45.01
CA SER A 92 11.89 8.45 -46.07
C SER A 92 13.33 8.97 -45.96
N GLY A 93 14.28 8.04 -45.87
CA GLY A 93 15.70 8.35 -45.71
C GLY A 93 16.15 8.66 -44.28
N GLN A 94 15.26 8.62 -43.29
CA GLN A 94 15.58 8.75 -41.88
C GLN A 94 15.68 7.41 -41.20
N ASN A 95 16.58 7.31 -40.21
CA ASN A 95 16.70 6.08 -39.41
C ASN A 95 15.57 5.95 -38.37
N TYR A 96 15.12 7.07 -37.82
CA TYR A 96 14.14 7.14 -36.75
C TYR A 96 13.16 8.30 -36.95
N LEU A 97 11.97 8.19 -36.40
CA LEU A 97 11.05 9.30 -36.24
C LEU A 97 11.44 10.04 -34.95
N THR A 98 11.75 11.33 -35.05
CA THR A 98 12.11 12.19 -33.91
C THR A 98 11.13 13.35 -33.82
N VAL A 99 10.67 13.67 -32.63
CA VAL A 99 9.72 14.76 -32.36
C VAL A 99 10.22 15.66 -31.24
N SER A 100 9.81 16.92 -31.26
CA SER A 100 10.07 17.91 -30.19
C SER A 100 8.97 18.97 -30.19
N GLY A 101 8.70 19.58 -29.06
CA GLY A 101 7.70 20.64 -28.90
C GLY A 101 6.69 20.35 -27.80
N ASP A 102 5.56 21.05 -27.81
CA ASP A 102 4.45 20.80 -26.91
C ASP A 102 3.78 19.46 -27.21
N ALA A 103 3.44 18.70 -26.14
CA ALA A 103 2.94 17.34 -26.28
C ALA A 103 1.64 17.27 -27.09
N ASN A 104 0.67 18.17 -26.88
CA ASN A 104 -0.59 18.17 -27.66
C ASN A 104 -0.35 18.47 -29.13
N THR A 105 0.59 19.35 -29.44
CA THR A 105 1.00 19.62 -30.83
C THR A 105 1.58 18.37 -31.50
N ILE A 106 2.40 17.64 -30.76
CA ILE A 106 2.98 16.37 -31.26
C ILE A 106 1.89 15.33 -31.46
N LEU A 107 0.94 15.18 -30.52
CA LEU A 107 -0.20 14.28 -30.67
C LEU A 107 -0.98 14.57 -31.95
N GLY A 108 -1.26 15.83 -32.26
CA GLY A 108 -1.92 16.24 -33.51
C GLY A 108 -1.15 15.83 -34.78
N ALA A 109 0.18 16.00 -34.75
CA ALA A 109 1.04 15.56 -35.86
C ALA A 109 1.05 14.03 -36.03
N LEU A 110 1.06 13.27 -34.91
CA LEU A 110 1.00 11.81 -34.92
C LEU A 110 -0.35 11.30 -35.42
N ILE A 111 -1.48 11.90 -34.98
CA ILE A 111 -2.81 11.59 -35.49
C ILE A 111 -2.87 11.73 -37.01
N THR A 112 -2.34 12.86 -37.54
CA THR A 112 -2.29 13.11 -38.98
C THR A 112 -1.40 12.09 -39.70
N ARG A 113 -0.23 11.76 -39.12
CA ARG A 113 0.69 10.76 -39.68
C ARG A 113 0.06 9.37 -39.74
N MET A 114 -0.74 8.99 -38.75
CA MET A 114 -1.46 7.72 -38.69
C MET A 114 -2.69 7.68 -39.61
N GLY A 115 -3.09 8.80 -40.22
CA GLY A 115 -4.27 8.89 -41.06
C GLY A 115 -5.59 8.81 -40.27
N LEU A 116 -5.61 9.24 -39.02
CA LEU A 116 -6.74 9.11 -38.12
C LEU A 116 -7.49 10.44 -37.87
N ALA A 117 -7.16 11.50 -38.60
CA ALA A 117 -7.72 12.85 -38.39
C ALA A 117 -9.24 12.98 -38.65
N SER A 118 -9.89 11.96 -39.24
CA SER A 118 -11.35 11.93 -39.38
C SER A 118 -12.11 11.52 -38.12
N LEU A 119 -11.42 10.91 -37.16
CA LEU A 119 -12.02 10.42 -35.91
C LEU A 119 -11.32 11.03 -34.69
N PHE A 120 -10.02 11.23 -34.76
CA PHE A 120 -9.20 11.73 -33.64
C PHE A 120 -8.75 13.17 -33.88
N ARG A 121 -8.71 13.95 -32.84
CA ARG A 121 -8.03 15.24 -32.80
C ARG A 121 -7.20 15.41 -31.52
N ALA A 122 -6.17 16.23 -31.55
CA ALA A 122 -5.52 16.64 -30.33
C ALA A 122 -6.28 17.81 -29.71
N ASP A 123 -6.19 17.98 -28.39
CA ASP A 123 -6.66 19.18 -27.73
C ASP A 123 -5.95 20.41 -28.33
N SER A 124 -6.74 21.44 -28.61
CA SER A 124 -6.25 22.70 -29.21
C SER A 124 -5.45 23.56 -28.24
N ALA A 125 -5.64 23.35 -26.91
CA ALA A 125 -4.87 24.02 -25.89
C ALA A 125 -3.45 23.44 -25.80
N ALA A 126 -2.46 24.30 -25.52
CA ALA A 126 -1.13 23.81 -25.21
C ALA A 126 -1.16 22.99 -23.91
N SER A 127 -0.52 21.83 -23.91
CA SER A 127 -0.46 20.96 -22.73
C SER A 127 0.40 21.54 -21.61
N GLY A 128 1.31 22.45 -21.92
CA GLY A 128 2.37 22.91 -21.00
C GLY A 128 3.47 21.88 -20.76
N ILE A 129 3.38 20.71 -21.39
CA ILE A 129 4.36 19.61 -21.28
C ILE A 129 5.25 19.64 -22.51
N THR A 130 6.55 19.93 -22.32
CA THR A 130 7.51 20.07 -23.41
C THR A 130 8.35 18.80 -23.57
N ILE A 131 8.36 18.28 -24.77
CA ILE A 131 9.23 17.18 -25.19
C ILE A 131 10.42 17.79 -25.92
N SER A 132 11.61 17.74 -25.31
CA SER A 132 12.81 18.38 -25.86
C SER A 132 13.29 17.68 -27.14
N SER A 133 13.37 16.37 -27.12
CA SER A 133 13.68 15.51 -28.27
C SER A 133 13.34 14.06 -27.88
N TYR A 134 12.44 13.43 -28.62
CA TYR A 134 12.10 12.04 -28.41
C TYR A 134 12.23 11.27 -29.73
N GLN A 135 12.96 10.16 -29.66
CA GLN A 135 13.19 9.27 -30.79
C GLN A 135 12.37 8.00 -30.62
N PHE A 136 11.42 7.79 -31.50
CA PHE A 136 10.59 6.57 -31.48
C PHE A 136 11.40 5.34 -31.90
N ALA A 137 11.14 4.20 -31.24
CA ALA A 137 11.61 2.92 -31.73
C ALA A 137 11.05 2.66 -33.14
N ARG A 138 11.83 2.03 -34.00
CA ARG A 138 11.38 1.75 -35.39
C ARG A 138 10.19 0.80 -35.39
N TYR A 139 9.18 1.19 -36.15
CA TYR A 139 7.96 0.38 -36.34
C TYR A 139 7.21 0.08 -35.02
N ILE A 140 7.24 0.99 -34.09
CA ILE A 140 6.45 0.92 -32.87
C ILE A 140 4.97 1.19 -33.19
N SER A 141 4.04 0.54 -32.47
CA SER A 141 2.62 0.87 -32.59
C SER A 141 2.34 2.31 -32.14
N GLY A 142 1.31 2.94 -32.71
CA GLY A 142 0.96 4.31 -32.43
C GLY A 142 0.69 4.56 -30.95
N TYR A 143 -0.12 3.70 -30.34
CA TYR A 143 -0.46 3.81 -28.93
C TYR A 143 0.77 3.64 -28.02
N ASN A 144 1.51 2.54 -28.17
CA ASN A 144 2.70 2.30 -27.34
C ASN A 144 3.81 3.37 -27.58
N GLY A 145 3.92 3.89 -28.79
CA GLY A 145 4.82 4.99 -29.09
C GLY A 145 4.44 6.26 -28.31
N ILE A 146 3.16 6.62 -28.33
CA ILE A 146 2.63 7.77 -27.59
C ILE A 146 2.83 7.58 -26.08
N LEU A 147 2.47 6.41 -25.52
CA LEU A 147 2.66 6.13 -24.09
C LEU A 147 4.13 6.30 -23.66
N LYS A 148 5.07 5.69 -24.40
CA LYS A 148 6.50 5.78 -24.09
C LYS A 148 7.05 7.22 -24.24
N MET A 149 6.57 7.96 -25.24
CA MET A 149 6.94 9.36 -25.43
C MET A 149 6.48 10.21 -24.24
N LEU A 150 5.23 10.10 -23.84
CA LEU A 150 4.68 10.87 -22.72
C LEU A 150 5.31 10.46 -21.38
N SER A 151 5.44 9.17 -21.14
CA SER A 151 6.09 8.65 -19.93
C SER A 151 7.54 9.14 -19.76
N SER A 152 8.27 9.38 -20.86
CA SER A 152 9.64 9.91 -20.81
C SER A 152 9.76 11.32 -20.21
N VAL A 153 8.64 12.03 -20.11
CA VAL A 153 8.54 13.36 -19.49
C VAL A 153 7.58 13.41 -18.30
N GLY A 154 7.27 12.25 -17.71
CA GLY A 154 6.36 12.16 -16.56
C GLY A 154 4.91 12.48 -16.90
N ALA A 155 4.48 12.22 -18.13
CA ALA A 155 3.13 12.49 -18.60
C ALA A 155 2.42 11.22 -19.04
N LYS A 156 1.08 11.27 -19.11
CA LYS A 156 0.16 10.23 -19.57
C LYS A 156 -0.74 10.75 -20.69
N LEU A 157 -1.32 9.82 -21.45
CA LEU A 157 -2.32 10.12 -22.47
C LEU A 157 -3.72 10.15 -21.83
N LYS A 158 -4.49 11.19 -22.12
CA LYS A 158 -5.92 11.25 -21.85
C LYS A 158 -6.70 11.22 -23.15
N MET A 159 -7.81 10.52 -23.14
CA MET A 159 -8.76 10.47 -24.25
C MET A 159 -10.18 10.78 -23.76
N VAL A 160 -10.94 11.52 -24.55
CA VAL A 160 -12.36 11.80 -24.29
C VAL A 160 -13.08 11.91 -25.61
N HIS A 161 -14.19 11.23 -25.78
CA HIS A 161 -15.10 11.43 -26.92
C HIS A 161 -16.00 12.62 -26.62
N ASP A 162 -15.93 13.69 -27.42
CA ASP A 162 -16.64 14.95 -27.17
C ASP A 162 -18.02 15.06 -27.90
N GLY A 163 -18.49 13.96 -28.42
CA GLY A 163 -19.70 13.85 -29.24
C GLY A 163 -19.40 13.84 -30.73
N GLU A 164 -18.29 14.40 -31.19
CA GLU A 164 -17.88 14.44 -32.60
C GLU A 164 -16.59 13.66 -32.86
N ASN A 165 -15.61 13.81 -31.96
CA ASN A 165 -14.27 13.26 -32.13
C ASN A 165 -13.73 12.69 -30.81
N VAL A 166 -12.77 11.78 -30.94
CA VAL A 166 -11.94 11.34 -29.82
C VAL A 166 -10.80 12.36 -29.64
N VAL A 167 -10.85 13.12 -28.56
CA VAL A 167 -9.88 14.16 -28.23
C VAL A 167 -8.74 13.55 -27.42
N LEU A 168 -7.52 13.71 -27.92
CA LEU A 168 -6.29 13.28 -27.25
C LEU A 168 -5.64 14.49 -26.57
N SER A 169 -5.23 14.33 -25.32
CA SER A 169 -4.46 15.33 -24.59
C SER A 169 -3.38 14.70 -23.72
N ALA A 170 -2.33 15.43 -23.43
CA ALA A 170 -1.30 15.03 -22.48
C ALA A 170 -1.58 15.64 -21.11
N ALA A 171 -1.44 14.86 -20.05
CA ALA A 171 -1.53 15.29 -18.66
C ALA A 171 -0.34 14.77 -17.87
N LEU A 172 -0.01 15.39 -16.74
CA LEU A 172 1.01 14.87 -15.84
C LEU A 172 0.51 13.58 -15.18
N ILE A 173 1.42 12.63 -14.96
CA ILE A 173 1.17 11.45 -14.15
C ILE A 173 0.88 11.91 -12.73
N ALA A 174 -0.21 11.43 -12.14
CA ALA A 174 -0.49 11.64 -10.73
C ALA A 174 0.17 10.53 -9.90
N ASP A 175 0.73 10.90 -8.76
CA ASP A 175 1.35 9.97 -7.82
C ASP A 175 0.51 9.90 -6.54
N TYR A 176 -0.26 8.83 -6.41
CA TYR A 176 -1.11 8.51 -5.26
C TYR A 176 -0.41 7.59 -4.26
N SER A 177 0.87 7.27 -4.47
CA SER A 177 1.60 6.32 -3.61
C SER A 177 1.79 6.81 -2.17
N GLN A 178 1.66 8.12 -1.94
CA GLN A 178 1.78 8.74 -0.63
C GLN A 178 0.45 8.88 0.11
N ASP A 179 -0.67 8.76 -0.58
CA ASP A 179 -2.00 8.99 0.01
C ASP A 179 -2.49 7.81 0.86
N GLY A 180 -1.65 6.78 1.00
CA GLY A 180 -1.88 5.62 1.86
C GLY A 180 -3.27 5.03 1.64
N ILE A 181 -3.43 4.19 0.63
CA ILE A 181 -4.68 3.44 0.46
C ILE A 181 -4.92 2.68 1.77
N ASP A 182 -5.99 3.01 2.46
CA ASP A 182 -6.38 2.36 3.70
C ASP A 182 -6.65 0.88 3.37
N ASN A 183 -5.98 -0.03 4.05
CA ASN A 183 -6.05 -1.48 3.80
C ASN A 183 -7.49 -2.06 3.85
N ASP A 184 -8.47 -1.26 4.26
CA ASP A 184 -9.88 -1.65 4.33
C ASP A 184 -10.65 -1.47 3.01
N GLN A 185 -10.04 -0.86 1.98
CA GLN A 185 -10.70 -0.55 0.70
C GLN A 185 -10.10 -1.28 -0.52
N THR A 186 -9.06 -2.07 -0.33
CA THR A 186 -8.37 -2.77 -1.42
C THR A 186 -8.13 -4.24 -1.06
N GLU A 187 -8.59 -5.16 -1.89
CA GLU A 187 -8.13 -6.55 -1.79
C GLU A 187 -6.73 -6.65 -2.40
N MET A 188 -5.74 -6.89 -1.55
CA MET A 188 -4.35 -6.99 -1.95
C MET A 188 -3.76 -8.33 -1.56
N THR A 189 -3.20 -9.05 -2.51
CA THR A 189 -2.40 -10.24 -2.23
C THR A 189 -0.92 -9.90 -2.34
N VAL A 190 -0.23 -9.89 -1.21
CA VAL A 190 1.23 -9.66 -1.16
C VAL A 190 1.94 -10.97 -0.83
N LYS A 191 2.76 -11.44 -1.74
CA LYS A 191 3.62 -12.60 -1.54
C LYS A 191 5.07 -12.15 -1.43
N LYS A 192 5.62 -12.17 -0.21
CA LYS A 192 7.03 -11.93 0.02
C LYS A 192 7.81 -13.22 -0.11
N THR A 193 8.60 -13.35 -1.15
CA THR A 193 9.43 -14.53 -1.40
C THR A 193 10.86 -14.26 -0.94
N LYS A 194 11.36 -15.06 -0.01
CA LYS A 194 12.76 -14.98 0.45
C LYS A 194 13.76 -15.51 -0.58
N ASN A 195 13.31 -16.39 -1.45
CA ASN A 195 14.16 -17.23 -2.30
C ASN A 195 14.26 -16.62 -3.71
N LYS A 196 14.86 -15.43 -3.79
CA LYS A 196 15.20 -14.83 -5.09
C LYS A 196 16.54 -15.38 -5.57
N VAL A 197 16.67 -15.56 -6.86
CA VAL A 197 17.96 -15.92 -7.48
C VAL A 197 18.98 -14.85 -7.09
N ASN A 198 20.05 -15.26 -6.42
CA ASN A 198 21.12 -14.38 -5.98
C ASN A 198 22.50 -14.81 -6.52
N HIS A 199 22.53 -15.90 -7.29
CA HIS A 199 23.67 -16.36 -8.04
C HIS A 199 23.22 -16.71 -9.45
N LEU A 200 23.80 -16.06 -10.46
CA LEU A 200 23.51 -16.31 -11.86
C LEU A 200 24.77 -16.83 -12.57
N ILE A 201 24.69 -18.04 -13.13
CA ILE A 201 25.74 -18.59 -13.96
C ILE A 201 25.46 -18.17 -15.40
N CYS A 202 26.27 -17.27 -15.92
CA CYS A 202 26.13 -16.76 -17.27
C CYS A 202 27.01 -17.58 -18.22
N LEU A 203 26.41 -18.12 -19.25
CA LEU A 203 27.08 -18.96 -20.26
C LEU A 203 27.14 -18.18 -21.58
N GLY A 204 28.34 -17.82 -21.99
CA GLY A 204 28.63 -17.12 -23.25
C GLY A 204 28.91 -18.05 -24.43
N SER A 205 29.69 -17.54 -25.38
CA SER A 205 30.15 -18.31 -26.56
C SER A 205 31.09 -19.44 -26.21
N GLY A 206 31.23 -20.43 -27.09
CA GLY A 206 32.03 -21.62 -26.93
C GLY A 206 31.21 -22.86 -26.57
N GLU A 207 31.88 -24.02 -26.46
CA GLU A 207 31.24 -25.30 -26.14
C GLU A 207 32.02 -26.04 -25.05
N LEU A 208 31.27 -26.77 -24.22
CA LEU A 208 31.85 -27.64 -23.18
C LEU A 208 32.88 -26.92 -22.26
N ALA A 209 34.10 -27.41 -22.21
CA ALA A 209 35.17 -26.85 -21.36
C ALA A 209 35.71 -25.50 -21.86
N ASP A 210 35.50 -25.19 -23.13
CA ASP A 210 35.96 -23.93 -23.77
C ASP A 210 34.89 -22.85 -23.76
N ARG A 211 33.72 -23.15 -23.15
CA ARG A 211 32.63 -22.19 -23.06
C ARG A 211 32.98 -21.08 -22.06
N MET A 212 32.73 -19.85 -22.47
CA MET A 212 32.86 -18.70 -21.58
C MET A 212 31.84 -18.78 -20.46
N ILE A 213 32.24 -18.71 -19.19
CA ILE A 213 31.38 -18.78 -18.01
C ILE A 213 31.72 -17.62 -17.09
N VAL A 214 30.71 -16.89 -16.69
CA VAL A 214 30.82 -15.83 -15.68
C VAL A 214 29.78 -16.07 -14.58
N HIS A 215 30.21 -15.90 -13.34
CA HIS A 215 29.35 -15.97 -12.17
C HIS A 215 29.04 -14.56 -11.66
N LEU A 216 27.77 -14.25 -11.52
CA LEU A 216 27.28 -13.01 -10.94
C LEU A 216 26.51 -13.29 -9.66
N TYR A 217 26.76 -12.50 -8.64
CA TYR A 217 26.16 -12.65 -7.32
C TYR A 217 25.52 -11.34 -6.88
N ALA A 218 24.33 -11.43 -6.29
CA ALA A 218 23.67 -10.32 -5.65
C ALA A 218 23.86 -10.38 -4.13
N ASP A 219 24.15 -9.24 -3.50
CA ASP A 219 24.19 -9.12 -2.04
C ASP A 219 22.80 -8.92 -1.43
N ALA A 220 22.71 -8.78 -0.11
CA ALA A 220 21.46 -8.56 0.60
C ALA A 220 20.77 -7.22 0.24
N SER A 221 21.52 -6.29 -0.34
CA SER A 221 21.02 -4.99 -0.80
C SER A 221 20.70 -4.97 -2.30
N GLY A 222 20.87 -6.11 -3.00
CA GLY A 222 20.65 -6.22 -4.44
C GLY A 222 21.80 -5.72 -5.31
N ASN A 223 22.96 -5.37 -4.73
CA ASN A 223 24.14 -5.00 -5.53
C ASN A 223 24.73 -6.25 -6.18
N ILE A 224 25.00 -6.15 -7.49
CA ILE A 224 25.51 -7.27 -8.29
C ILE A 224 27.01 -7.14 -8.48
N SER A 225 27.73 -8.25 -8.22
CA SER A 225 29.18 -8.34 -8.39
C SER A 225 29.59 -9.78 -8.76
N GLN A 226 30.85 -10.00 -9.05
CA GLN A 226 31.44 -11.34 -9.25
C GLN A 226 31.89 -12.00 -7.93
N THR A 227 31.64 -11.35 -6.78
CA THR A 227 32.02 -11.89 -5.48
C THR A 227 30.83 -12.58 -4.83
N GLN A 228 31.01 -13.86 -4.49
CA GLN A 228 29.96 -14.64 -3.82
C GLN A 228 29.69 -14.10 -2.42
N THR A 229 28.41 -13.81 -2.15
CA THR A 229 27.93 -13.24 -0.87
C THR A 229 27.10 -14.23 -0.06
N PHE A 230 26.36 -15.11 -0.72
CA PHE A 230 25.55 -16.14 -0.09
C PHE A 230 26.11 -17.53 -0.39
N THR A 231 25.92 -18.47 0.54
CA THR A 231 26.37 -19.86 0.41
C THR A 231 25.36 -20.84 1.01
N GLY A 232 25.38 -22.08 0.55
CA GLY A 232 24.57 -23.16 1.10
C GLY A 232 23.08 -22.92 0.93
N LEU A 233 22.31 -22.99 2.03
CA LEU A 233 20.84 -22.83 2.00
C LEU A 233 20.35 -21.44 1.61
N TYR A 234 21.22 -20.45 1.57
CA TYR A 234 20.88 -19.07 1.23
C TYR A 234 21.30 -18.69 -0.19
N GLU A 235 21.95 -19.61 -0.91
CA GLU A 235 22.32 -19.43 -2.30
C GLU A 235 21.26 -20.06 -3.21
N TYR A 236 20.69 -19.23 -4.08
CA TYR A 236 19.72 -19.61 -5.10
C TYR A 236 20.32 -19.31 -6.46
N THR A 237 20.64 -20.39 -7.19
CA THR A 237 21.35 -20.31 -8.46
C THR A 237 20.42 -20.54 -9.63
N ASP A 238 20.56 -19.72 -10.67
CA ASP A 238 19.94 -19.93 -11.99
C ASP A 238 21.01 -19.83 -13.07
N VAL A 239 20.65 -20.22 -14.29
CA VAL A 239 21.55 -20.25 -15.44
C VAL A 239 21.01 -19.33 -16.53
N TYR A 240 21.84 -18.42 -17.00
CA TYR A 240 21.55 -17.53 -18.12
C TYR A 240 22.39 -17.91 -19.33
N ASP A 241 21.75 -18.45 -20.36
CA ASP A 241 22.43 -18.80 -21.61
C ASP A 241 22.38 -17.61 -22.59
N TYR A 242 23.53 -17.01 -22.83
CA TYR A 242 23.73 -15.93 -23.79
C TYR A 242 24.87 -16.32 -24.74
N SER A 243 24.65 -17.38 -25.51
CA SER A 243 25.62 -17.98 -26.42
C SER A 243 26.16 -17.04 -27.51
N ASN A 244 25.44 -15.93 -27.77
CA ASN A 244 25.86 -14.90 -28.74
C ASN A 244 26.77 -13.82 -28.17
N ALA A 245 27.06 -13.84 -26.85
CA ALA A 245 28.01 -12.88 -26.27
C ALA A 245 29.37 -13.03 -26.90
N GLU A 246 29.89 -11.95 -27.49
CA GLU A 246 31.18 -11.97 -28.19
C GLU A 246 32.37 -11.91 -27.21
N ASP A 247 32.17 -11.26 -26.05
CA ASP A 247 33.16 -11.10 -25.02
C ASP A 247 32.58 -11.18 -23.59
N GLU A 248 33.49 -11.24 -22.61
CA GLU A 248 33.13 -11.34 -21.18
C GLU A 248 32.35 -10.08 -20.68
N ALA A 249 32.68 -8.89 -21.21
CA ALA A 249 32.06 -7.66 -20.78
C ALA A 249 30.58 -7.60 -21.23
N GLU A 250 30.30 -8.09 -22.43
CA GLU A 250 28.93 -8.22 -22.94
C GLU A 250 28.13 -9.25 -22.13
N LEU A 251 28.77 -10.39 -21.81
CA LEU A 251 28.16 -11.44 -20.98
C LEU A 251 27.83 -10.94 -19.57
N ILE A 252 28.73 -10.17 -18.94
CA ILE A 252 28.52 -9.54 -17.63
C ILE A 252 27.38 -8.54 -17.71
N LYS A 253 27.32 -7.71 -18.74
CA LYS A 253 26.26 -6.73 -18.93
C LYS A 253 24.89 -7.41 -19.05
N GLY A 254 24.74 -8.36 -19.97
CA GLY A 254 23.49 -9.10 -20.15
C GLY A 254 23.07 -9.89 -18.91
N GLY A 255 24.03 -10.56 -18.26
CA GLY A 255 23.80 -11.28 -17.02
C GLY A 255 23.39 -10.36 -15.86
N THR A 256 23.98 -9.16 -15.78
CA THR A 256 23.61 -8.16 -14.76
C THR A 256 22.18 -7.66 -14.97
N GLU A 257 21.78 -7.39 -16.20
CA GLU A 257 20.40 -7.00 -16.53
C GLU A 257 19.43 -8.14 -16.16
N ARG A 258 19.76 -9.36 -16.53
CA ARG A 258 18.94 -10.54 -16.22
C ARG A 258 18.83 -10.79 -14.71
N LEU A 259 19.90 -10.69 -13.96
CA LEU A 259 19.87 -10.89 -12.50
C LEU A 259 19.07 -9.78 -11.81
N LYS A 260 19.10 -8.54 -12.30
CA LYS A 260 18.23 -7.46 -11.81
C LYS A 260 16.76 -7.78 -12.03
N GLU A 261 16.38 -8.27 -13.20
CA GLU A 261 15.00 -8.71 -13.47
C GLU A 261 14.56 -9.80 -12.47
N LEU A 262 15.39 -10.81 -12.25
CA LEU A 262 15.10 -11.91 -11.32
C LEU A 262 14.99 -11.45 -9.86
N LEU A 263 15.73 -10.41 -9.48
CA LEU A 263 15.66 -9.80 -8.14
C LEU A 263 14.40 -8.93 -7.96
N GLN A 264 13.86 -8.37 -9.03
CA GLN A 264 12.66 -7.52 -9.00
C GLN A 264 11.34 -8.32 -9.02
N GLN A 265 11.37 -9.62 -9.30
CA GLN A 265 10.19 -10.48 -9.29
C GLN A 265 9.68 -10.73 -7.85
N ASP A 266 9.00 -9.75 -7.27
CA ASP A 266 8.06 -10.01 -6.19
C ASP A 266 6.68 -10.27 -6.83
N ASP A 267 6.06 -11.40 -6.52
CA ASP A 267 4.70 -11.68 -6.94
C ASP A 267 3.77 -10.79 -6.10
N LEU A 268 3.45 -9.62 -6.62
CA LEU A 268 2.44 -8.75 -6.10
C LEU A 268 1.31 -8.67 -7.10
N SER A 269 0.11 -9.02 -6.71
CA SER A 269 -1.10 -8.61 -7.39
C SER A 269 -1.84 -7.62 -6.51
N VAL A 270 -2.21 -6.51 -7.07
CA VAL A 270 -3.06 -5.50 -6.42
C VAL A 270 -4.30 -5.40 -7.28
N ASP A 271 -5.40 -5.91 -6.77
CA ASP A 271 -6.72 -5.72 -7.34
C ASP A 271 -7.39 -4.56 -6.60
N PHE A 272 -7.87 -3.59 -7.35
CA PHE A 272 -8.61 -2.45 -6.81
C PHE A 272 -10.09 -2.68 -7.09
N ASP A 273 -10.86 -2.94 -6.04
CA ASP A 273 -12.31 -2.88 -6.11
C ASP A 273 -12.77 -1.43 -6.25
N GLU A 274 -13.91 -1.25 -6.94
CA GLU A 274 -14.63 0.00 -7.19
C GLU A 274 -14.23 1.16 -6.29
N THR A 275 -13.41 2.07 -6.79
CA THR A 275 -13.14 3.33 -6.11
C THR A 275 -13.80 4.48 -6.87
N ASP A 276 -14.36 5.45 -6.14
CA ASP A 276 -14.78 6.75 -6.71
C ASP A 276 -13.57 7.60 -7.15
N ASP A 277 -12.35 7.05 -7.05
CA ASP A 277 -11.10 7.76 -7.30
C ASP A 277 -10.80 7.86 -8.81
N PRO A 278 -10.34 9.02 -9.27
CA PRO A 278 -10.13 9.31 -10.69
C PRO A 278 -8.82 8.74 -11.24
N TYR A 279 -8.48 7.50 -10.91
CA TYR A 279 -7.26 6.85 -11.42
C TYR A 279 -7.32 6.67 -12.93
N ASP A 280 -6.13 6.70 -13.54
CA ASP A 280 -5.97 6.59 -14.97
C ASP A 280 -4.72 5.79 -15.33
N ILE A 281 -4.64 5.27 -16.56
CA ILE A 281 -3.44 4.57 -17.04
C ILE A 281 -2.23 5.48 -16.97
N GLY A 282 -1.15 4.98 -16.36
CA GLY A 282 0.09 5.68 -16.13
C GLY A 282 0.19 6.34 -14.75
N ASP A 283 -0.91 6.51 -14.00
CA ASP A 283 -0.85 6.99 -12.62
C ASP A 283 -0.14 5.98 -11.73
N ILE A 284 0.53 6.49 -10.70
CA ILE A 284 1.27 5.69 -9.74
C ILE A 284 0.40 5.50 -8.50
N VAL A 285 0.17 4.25 -8.13
CA VAL A 285 -0.54 3.88 -6.92
C VAL A 285 0.41 3.19 -5.96
N GLY A 286 0.19 3.38 -4.66
CA GLY A 286 0.98 2.78 -3.60
C GLY A 286 0.17 1.74 -2.84
N ALA A 287 0.82 0.64 -2.47
CA ALA A 287 0.24 -0.34 -1.58
C ALA A 287 1.25 -0.69 -0.48
N SER A 288 0.80 -0.75 0.76
CA SER A 288 1.65 -1.18 1.86
C SER A 288 0.96 -2.26 2.67
N ASP A 289 1.67 -3.37 2.86
CA ASP A 289 1.18 -4.48 3.69
C ASP A 289 1.94 -4.52 5.01
N ASN A 290 1.20 -4.35 6.10
CA ASN A 290 1.75 -4.34 7.46
C ASN A 290 2.26 -5.71 7.93
N VAL A 291 1.80 -6.81 7.32
CA VAL A 291 2.19 -8.18 7.70
C VAL A 291 3.54 -8.54 7.11
N THR A 292 3.74 -8.26 5.83
CA THR A 292 5.01 -8.53 5.14
C THR A 292 6.01 -7.38 5.28
N GLY A 293 5.54 -6.18 5.65
CA GLY A 293 6.33 -4.95 5.71
C GLY A 293 6.80 -4.49 4.33
N VAL A 294 6.08 -4.85 3.27
CA VAL A 294 6.36 -4.45 1.89
C VAL A 294 5.54 -3.22 1.56
N SER A 295 6.20 -2.14 1.14
CA SER A 295 5.55 -0.96 0.54
C SER A 295 6.01 -0.86 -0.91
N ILE A 296 5.07 -0.73 -1.82
CA ILE A 296 5.33 -0.72 -3.26
C ILE A 296 4.58 0.43 -3.91
N SER A 297 5.21 1.07 -4.87
CA SER A 297 4.60 2.03 -5.78
C SER A 297 4.65 1.45 -7.19
N VAL A 298 3.51 1.33 -7.83
CA VAL A 298 3.37 0.70 -9.14
C VAL A 298 2.54 1.58 -10.08
N PRO A 299 2.89 1.64 -11.39
CA PRO A 299 2.05 2.31 -12.36
C PRO A 299 0.85 1.44 -12.72
N ILE A 300 -0.29 2.09 -12.93
CA ILE A 300 -1.46 1.46 -13.55
C ILE A 300 -1.15 1.26 -15.04
N THR A 301 -1.28 0.03 -15.51
CA THR A 301 -0.94 -0.33 -16.91
C THR A 301 -2.15 -0.74 -17.73
N LYS A 302 -3.24 -1.10 -17.08
CA LYS A 302 -4.48 -1.51 -17.76
C LYS A 302 -5.70 -1.07 -16.95
N LYS A 303 -6.75 -0.73 -17.65
CA LYS A 303 -8.06 -0.39 -17.11
C LYS A 303 -9.11 -1.29 -17.78
N ILE A 304 -9.95 -1.93 -16.96
CA ILE A 304 -11.04 -2.79 -17.39
C ILE A 304 -12.32 -2.15 -16.91
N VAL A 305 -13.21 -1.87 -17.85
CA VAL A 305 -14.50 -1.22 -17.56
C VAL A 305 -15.61 -2.19 -17.90
N ARG A 306 -16.42 -2.57 -16.93
CA ARG A 306 -17.59 -3.43 -17.14
C ARG A 306 -18.87 -2.65 -16.91
N VAL A 307 -19.81 -2.82 -17.81
CA VAL A 307 -21.15 -2.25 -17.65
C VAL A 307 -22.15 -3.38 -17.63
N GLN A 308 -22.78 -3.57 -16.49
CA GLN A 308 -23.82 -4.58 -16.29
C GLN A 308 -25.04 -3.98 -15.62
N ASN A 309 -26.22 -4.16 -16.20
CA ASN A 309 -27.48 -3.61 -15.67
C ASN A 309 -27.44 -2.07 -15.42
N GLY A 310 -26.65 -1.36 -16.23
CA GLY A 310 -26.47 0.09 -16.11
C GLY A 310 -25.51 0.53 -14.99
N ILE A 311 -24.88 -0.40 -14.29
CA ILE A 311 -23.82 -0.15 -13.31
C ILE A 311 -22.48 -0.27 -14.04
N ILE A 312 -21.60 0.70 -13.83
CA ILE A 312 -20.23 0.71 -14.34
C ILE A 312 -19.30 0.32 -13.20
N THR A 313 -18.51 -0.71 -13.41
CA THR A 313 -17.41 -1.14 -12.53
C THR A 313 -16.08 -0.94 -13.26
N ILE A 314 -15.07 -0.50 -12.55
CA ILE A 314 -13.74 -0.22 -13.11
C ILE A 314 -12.69 -0.96 -12.29
N ASP A 315 -11.97 -1.86 -12.93
CA ASP A 315 -10.84 -2.57 -12.34
C ASP A 315 -9.55 -2.06 -12.98
N PHE A 316 -8.48 -2.04 -12.20
CA PHE A 316 -7.16 -1.63 -12.68
C PHE A 316 -6.15 -2.76 -12.49
N GLU A 317 -5.33 -3.00 -13.51
CA GLU A 317 -4.16 -3.86 -13.42
C GLU A 317 -2.89 -3.00 -13.33
N THR A 318 -1.94 -3.46 -12.53
CA THR A 318 -0.64 -2.80 -12.34
C THR A 318 0.49 -3.68 -12.89
N ASP A 319 1.58 -3.08 -13.33
CA ASP A 319 2.78 -3.82 -13.72
C ASP A 319 3.76 -3.88 -12.55
N THR A 320 3.75 -5.00 -11.87
CA THR A 320 4.65 -5.25 -10.73
C THR A 320 6.13 -5.40 -11.13
N THR A 321 6.43 -5.64 -12.41
CA THR A 321 7.83 -5.65 -12.89
C THR A 321 8.44 -4.25 -12.91
N LYS A 322 7.59 -3.21 -12.89
CA LYS A 322 7.96 -1.80 -12.78
C LYS A 322 7.85 -1.27 -11.33
N ALA A 323 7.55 -2.18 -10.38
CA ALA A 323 7.38 -1.80 -8.98
C ALA A 323 8.66 -1.20 -8.41
N THR A 324 8.54 -0.02 -7.82
CA THR A 324 9.58 0.54 -6.98
C THR A 324 9.32 0.07 -5.56
N SER A 325 9.99 -1.02 -5.13
CA SER A 325 9.88 -1.46 -3.74
C SER A 325 10.69 -0.53 -2.85
N SER A 326 10.05 0.20 -1.97
CA SER A 326 10.72 0.85 -0.85
C SER A 326 10.95 -0.18 0.26
N ASN A 327 11.88 -1.10 0.01
CA ASN A 327 12.43 -1.93 1.07
C ASN A 327 13.42 -1.04 1.80
N GLY A 328 12.99 -0.26 2.78
CA GLY A 328 13.85 0.40 3.79
C GLY A 328 15.24 0.87 3.38
N SER A 329 15.47 1.17 2.10
CA SER A 329 16.70 1.76 1.60
C SER A 329 16.29 2.83 0.59
N ILE A 330 16.24 4.04 1.06
CA ILE A 330 16.11 5.25 0.27
C ILE A 330 17.35 5.36 -0.60
N GLY A 331 17.23 4.95 -1.85
CA GLY A 331 18.28 5.07 -2.84
C GLY A 331 17.71 5.61 -4.14
N GLY A 332 18.00 6.88 -4.39
CA GLY A 332 17.39 7.73 -5.38
C GLY A 332 17.66 7.35 -6.84
N GLY A 333 16.77 7.83 -7.66
CA GLY A 333 16.91 7.93 -9.11
C GLY A 333 16.09 9.06 -9.69
N GLY A 334 16.72 10.21 -9.88
CA GLY A 334 16.45 11.12 -11.00
C GLY A 334 15.45 12.25 -10.80
N GLY A 335 15.93 13.38 -10.29
CA GLY A 335 15.57 14.70 -10.82
C GLY A 335 14.29 15.37 -10.35
N SER A 336 14.24 15.75 -9.10
CA SER A 336 13.64 17.00 -8.67
C SER A 336 14.36 17.45 -7.41
N THR A 337 14.68 18.73 -7.29
CA THR A 337 15.34 19.36 -6.17
C THR A 337 14.44 19.33 -4.91
N GLY A 338 14.28 18.14 -4.35
CA GLY A 338 13.80 17.91 -3.00
C GLY A 338 14.98 17.37 -2.19
N SER A 339 15.27 17.95 -1.04
CA SER A 339 16.31 17.50 -0.12
C SER A 339 16.17 16.00 0.10
N GLU A 340 17.26 15.24 -0.09
CA GLU A 340 17.32 13.84 0.34
C GLU A 340 16.96 13.80 1.82
N ILE A 341 15.89 13.06 2.15
CA ILE A 341 15.54 12.82 3.55
C ILE A 341 16.62 11.90 4.12
N SER A 342 17.53 12.45 4.87
CA SER A 342 18.55 11.68 5.57
C SER A 342 17.92 10.94 6.75
N LEU A 343 18.53 9.86 7.24
CA LEU A 343 18.12 9.24 8.51
C LEU A 343 18.15 10.25 9.66
N GLU A 344 18.95 11.32 9.56
CA GLU A 344 18.95 12.42 10.50
C GLU A 344 17.65 13.23 10.49
N ASP A 345 16.99 13.34 9.34
CA ASP A 345 15.69 14.01 9.20
C ASP A 345 14.57 13.14 9.79
N VAL A 346 14.68 11.80 9.63
CA VAL A 346 13.72 10.83 10.21
C VAL A 346 13.84 10.77 11.74
N TYR A 347 15.04 10.89 12.26
CA TYR A 347 15.32 10.91 13.70
C TYR A 347 15.93 12.25 14.13
N PRO A 348 15.18 13.36 14.11
CA PRO A 348 15.67 14.65 14.57
C PRO A 348 16.05 14.61 16.06
N VAL A 349 16.78 15.61 16.54
CA VAL A 349 17.09 15.74 17.97
C VAL A 349 15.79 15.73 18.78
N GLY A 350 15.70 14.84 19.76
CA GLY A 350 14.48 14.55 20.53
C GLY A 350 13.74 13.30 20.12
N ALA A 351 14.02 12.71 18.96
CA ALA A 351 13.40 11.46 18.50
C ALA A 351 13.69 10.29 19.45
N ILE A 352 12.74 9.37 19.53
CA ILE A 352 12.82 8.13 20.32
C ILE A 352 12.99 6.94 19.37
N TYR A 353 13.98 6.11 19.62
CA TYR A 353 14.19 4.83 18.97
C TYR A 353 13.97 3.68 19.93
N MET A 354 13.25 2.65 19.53
CA MET A 354 12.95 1.44 20.31
C MET A 354 13.37 0.19 19.57
N SER A 355 13.98 -0.78 20.30
CA SER A 355 14.43 -2.05 19.74
C SER A 355 14.44 -3.15 20.80
N THR A 356 14.25 -4.40 20.40
CA THR A 356 14.50 -5.57 21.26
C THR A 356 16.00 -5.93 21.32
N VAL A 357 16.83 -5.31 20.49
CA VAL A 357 18.29 -5.53 20.42
C VAL A 357 19.01 -4.33 21.06
N GLU A 358 20.07 -4.58 21.85
CA GLU A 358 20.80 -3.56 22.62
C GLU A 358 21.73 -2.65 21.77
N THR A 359 21.75 -2.78 20.46
CA THR A 359 22.62 -1.98 19.61
C THR A 359 22.25 -0.50 19.69
N SER A 360 23.24 0.36 20.00
CA SER A 360 23.03 1.80 20.01
C SER A 360 22.66 2.33 18.62
N PRO A 361 21.68 3.26 18.51
CA PRO A 361 21.34 3.88 17.23
C PRO A 361 22.53 4.58 16.55
N ASN A 362 23.47 5.14 17.32
CA ASN A 362 24.72 5.67 16.74
C ASN A 362 25.53 4.59 16.00
N THR A 363 25.62 3.39 16.58
CA THR A 363 26.32 2.28 15.94
C THR A 363 25.54 1.75 14.73
N LEU A 364 24.21 1.78 14.78
CA LEU A 364 23.34 1.29 13.74
C LEU A 364 23.23 2.25 12.56
N PHE A 365 23.09 3.54 12.83
CA PHE A 365 22.82 4.58 11.82
C PHE A 365 24.05 5.41 11.45
N GLY A 366 25.13 5.34 12.26
CA GLY A 366 26.36 6.08 12.01
C GLY A 366 26.34 7.55 12.36
N PHE A 367 25.26 8.06 13.02
CA PHE A 367 25.12 9.47 13.35
C PHE A 367 24.45 9.70 14.72
N GLY A 368 24.54 10.92 15.22
CA GLY A 368 23.86 11.44 16.39
C GLY A 368 24.42 10.98 17.73
N THR A 369 24.07 11.71 18.78
CA THR A 369 24.33 11.31 20.17
C THR A 369 23.02 10.82 20.77
N TRP A 370 23.06 9.65 21.40
CA TRP A 370 21.88 8.95 21.88
C TRP A 370 22.01 8.61 23.35
N GLU A 371 21.01 8.97 24.12
CA GLU A 371 20.89 8.64 25.54
C GLU A 371 19.86 7.54 25.75
N ARG A 372 20.20 6.56 26.60
CA ARG A 372 19.32 5.43 26.87
C ARG A 372 18.32 5.80 27.97
N ILE A 373 17.01 5.61 27.68
CA ILE A 373 15.92 5.67 28.64
C ILE A 373 15.79 4.28 29.27
N LYS A 374 15.84 4.21 30.61
CA LYS A 374 15.80 2.95 31.36
C LYS A 374 14.69 2.98 32.39
N ASP A 375 14.08 1.80 32.63
CA ASP A 375 13.16 1.55 33.73
C ASP A 375 11.98 2.55 33.80
N THR A 376 11.53 3.05 32.65
CA THR A 376 10.50 4.07 32.52
C THR A 376 9.50 3.70 31.45
N PHE A 377 8.20 3.80 31.74
CA PHE A 377 7.16 3.75 30.73
C PHE A 377 7.09 5.07 29.98
N LEU A 378 6.86 5.01 28.65
CA LEU A 378 6.64 6.20 27.85
C LEU A 378 5.16 6.57 27.90
N LEU A 379 4.90 7.81 28.30
CA LEU A 379 3.57 8.42 28.33
C LEU A 379 3.51 9.54 27.30
N SER A 380 2.42 9.62 26.52
CA SER A 380 2.23 10.73 25.58
C SER A 380 2.06 12.05 26.33
N ALA A 381 2.80 13.08 25.87
CA ALA A 381 2.65 14.44 26.38
C ALA A 381 1.31 15.04 25.94
N GLY A 382 0.76 15.92 26.78
CA GLY A 382 -0.51 16.61 26.53
C GLY A 382 -0.74 17.72 27.55
N ASP A 383 -1.99 18.13 27.70
CA ASP A 383 -2.35 19.25 28.60
C ASP A 383 -2.01 18.99 30.08
N SER A 384 -1.96 17.73 30.52
CA SER A 384 -1.68 17.36 31.92
C SER A 384 -0.23 16.95 32.17
N TYR A 385 0.49 16.57 31.13
CA TYR A 385 1.88 16.09 31.23
C TYR A 385 2.73 16.73 30.15
N GLU A 386 3.70 17.53 30.55
CA GLU A 386 4.62 18.19 29.62
C GLU A 386 5.64 17.20 29.04
N ALA A 387 6.13 17.46 27.85
CA ALA A 387 7.16 16.63 27.21
C ALA A 387 8.45 16.63 28.06
N GLY A 388 8.93 15.44 28.40
CA GLY A 388 10.12 15.25 29.24
C GLY A 388 9.84 15.19 30.72
N ALA A 389 8.60 15.39 31.19
CA ALA A 389 8.25 15.20 32.60
C ALA A 389 8.42 13.71 32.98
N THR A 390 8.83 13.49 34.22
CA THR A 390 9.01 12.15 34.79
C THR A 390 8.16 12.01 36.06
N GLY A 391 7.61 10.81 36.29
CA GLY A 391 6.76 10.54 37.44
C GLY A 391 6.27 9.10 37.46
N GLY A 392 5.38 8.83 38.44
CA GLY A 392 4.82 7.49 38.66
C GLY A 392 5.70 6.59 39.51
N GLU A 393 5.15 5.46 39.93
CA GLU A 393 5.84 4.45 40.73
C GLU A 393 5.42 3.04 40.27
N ALA A 394 6.39 2.13 40.26
CA ALA A 394 6.18 0.75 39.81
C ALA A 394 5.40 -0.08 40.84
N THR A 395 5.51 0.28 42.14
CA THR A 395 4.81 -0.37 43.23
C THR A 395 4.21 0.68 44.15
N HIS A 396 3.02 0.45 44.66
CA HIS A 396 2.32 1.38 45.53
C HIS A 396 1.79 0.70 46.79
N THR A 397 1.95 1.36 47.95
CA THR A 397 1.33 0.96 49.21
C THR A 397 0.14 1.86 49.49
N LEU A 398 -1.07 1.30 49.46
CA LEU A 398 -2.30 2.08 49.67
C LEU A 398 -2.31 2.81 51.01
N SER A 399 -2.55 4.09 50.97
CA SER A 399 -2.83 4.91 52.14
C SER A 399 -4.30 4.85 52.54
N LYS A 400 -4.63 5.26 53.80
CA LYS A 400 -6.02 5.30 54.26
C LYS A 400 -6.91 6.20 53.43
N SER A 401 -6.38 7.24 52.83
CA SER A 401 -7.11 8.22 52.03
C SER A 401 -7.47 7.69 50.63
N GLU A 402 -6.79 6.67 50.16
CA GLU A 402 -6.99 6.04 48.86
C GLU A 402 -8.00 4.88 48.90
N LEU A 403 -8.34 4.46 50.12
CA LEU A 403 -9.39 3.45 50.29
C LEU A 403 -10.78 4.08 50.12
N PRO A 404 -11.73 3.38 49.45
CA PRO A 404 -13.11 3.87 49.40
C PRO A 404 -13.68 4.01 50.85
N SER A 405 -14.38 5.12 51.09
CA SER A 405 -15.14 5.21 52.34
C SER A 405 -16.25 4.20 52.35
N TYR A 406 -16.16 3.27 53.29
CA TYR A 406 -17.23 2.29 53.49
C TYR A 406 -17.79 2.41 54.91
N SER A 407 -19.10 2.36 55.03
CA SER A 407 -19.79 2.25 56.29
C SER A 407 -20.02 0.76 56.60
N LEU A 408 -19.42 0.26 57.65
CA LEU A 408 -19.82 -1.06 58.16
C LEU A 408 -21.26 -0.94 58.63
N GLY A 409 -22.19 -1.55 57.88
CA GLY A 409 -23.57 -1.67 58.31
C GLY A 409 -23.68 -2.24 59.73
N LYS A 410 -24.75 -1.89 60.45
CA LYS A 410 -25.01 -2.41 61.79
C LYS A 410 -24.81 -3.95 61.84
N ILE A 411 -23.83 -4.39 62.65
CA ILE A 411 -23.64 -5.82 62.92
C ILE A 411 -24.86 -6.28 63.73
N PRO A 412 -25.68 -7.23 63.26
CA PRO A 412 -26.79 -7.75 64.01
C PRO A 412 -26.29 -8.38 65.31
N GLY A 413 -26.74 -7.88 66.46
CA GLY A 413 -26.37 -8.40 67.77
C GLY A 413 -25.49 -7.48 68.61
N VAL A 414 -25.06 -6.31 68.07
CA VAL A 414 -24.40 -5.30 68.90
C VAL A 414 -25.45 -4.43 69.60
N VAL A 415 -25.54 -4.58 70.93
CA VAL A 415 -26.46 -3.77 71.74
C VAL A 415 -25.87 -2.35 71.84
N PRO A 416 -26.63 -1.30 71.49
CA PRO A 416 -26.10 0.06 71.60
C PRO A 416 -25.79 0.42 73.04
N ALA A 417 -24.71 1.14 73.28
CA ALA A 417 -24.22 1.58 74.57
C ALA A 417 -25.16 2.52 75.38
N SER A 418 -26.42 2.65 74.95
CA SER A 418 -27.45 3.48 75.62
C SER A 418 -28.30 2.74 76.64
N HIS A 419 -28.02 1.46 76.93
CA HIS A 419 -28.69 0.78 78.02
C HIS A 419 -28.01 1.08 79.35
N ALA A 420 -28.56 2.07 80.04
CA ALA A 420 -28.04 2.60 81.32
C ALA A 420 -28.22 1.67 82.50
N ASN A 421 -28.42 0.38 82.38
CA ASN A 421 -28.65 -0.57 83.47
C ASN A 421 -27.89 -1.86 83.35
N TRP A 422 -26.61 -1.80 83.04
CA TRP A 422 -25.74 -2.99 83.03
C TRP A 422 -25.07 -3.28 84.38
N ASN A 423 -25.54 -2.65 85.47
CA ASN A 423 -24.82 -2.70 86.77
C ASN A 423 -25.10 -3.95 87.56
N ASN A 424 -25.92 -4.89 87.16
CA ASN A 424 -26.24 -6.03 88.02
C ASN A 424 -26.48 -7.42 87.39
N ASP A 425 -26.33 -7.58 86.12
CA ASP A 425 -26.46 -8.95 85.62
C ASP A 425 -25.07 -9.49 85.28
N ASN A 426 -24.68 -10.56 85.91
CA ASN A 426 -23.54 -11.40 85.58
C ASN A 426 -23.68 -11.96 84.13
N VAL A 427 -23.30 -11.12 83.17
CA VAL A 427 -23.16 -11.59 81.81
C VAL A 427 -21.84 -12.32 81.72
N SER A 428 -21.88 -13.65 81.96
CA SER A 428 -20.72 -14.48 81.78
C SER A 428 -20.26 -14.41 80.31
N ALA A 429 -18.99 -14.48 80.07
CA ALA A 429 -18.37 -14.48 78.73
C ALA A 429 -18.96 -15.61 77.81
N ALA A 430 -19.77 -16.49 78.34
CA ALA A 430 -20.48 -17.57 77.61
C ALA A 430 -21.77 -17.13 76.92
N SER A 431 -22.36 -15.96 77.26
CA SER A 431 -23.55 -15.43 76.62
C SER A 431 -23.31 -14.53 75.38
N LEU A 432 -22.10 -14.11 75.22
CA LEU A 432 -21.65 -13.53 73.91
C LEU A 432 -21.29 -14.72 73.02
N GLY A 433 -22.20 -15.07 72.11
CA GLY A 433 -22.04 -16.23 71.24
C GLY A 433 -20.62 -16.34 70.72
N ALA A 434 -20.03 -17.54 70.88
CA ALA A 434 -18.65 -17.81 70.49
C ALA A 434 -18.44 -17.41 69.03
N VAL A 435 -17.71 -16.35 68.82
CA VAL A 435 -17.26 -15.98 67.48
C VAL A 435 -16.19 -17.01 67.13
N SER A 436 -16.51 -17.90 66.18
CA SER A 436 -15.61 -18.93 65.69
C SER A 436 -14.27 -18.28 65.30
N SER A 437 -13.17 -18.83 65.84
CA SER A 437 -11.78 -18.40 65.54
C SER A 437 -11.35 -18.59 64.07
N SER A 438 -12.28 -18.99 63.19
CA SER A 438 -12.01 -19.25 61.78
C SER A 438 -12.39 -18.11 60.83
N LYS A 439 -12.86 -16.96 61.32
CA LYS A 439 -13.07 -15.78 60.47
C LYS A 439 -11.88 -14.81 60.59
N PRO A 440 -11.14 -14.59 59.52
CA PRO A 440 -10.04 -13.62 59.54
C PRO A 440 -10.60 -12.21 59.77
N GLY A 441 -9.95 -11.44 60.66
CA GLY A 441 -10.22 -10.03 60.87
C GLY A 441 -10.97 -9.62 62.14
N VAL A 442 -11.26 -10.53 63.08
CA VAL A 442 -11.86 -10.17 64.39
C VAL A 442 -10.86 -10.47 65.50
N GLU A 443 -10.13 -9.46 65.99
CA GLU A 443 -9.34 -9.58 67.21
C GLU A 443 -10.25 -9.50 68.47
N ARG A 444 -10.06 -10.42 69.36
CA ARG A 444 -10.79 -10.51 70.62
C ARG A 444 -10.17 -9.51 71.62
N ALA A 445 -10.92 -8.51 72.02
CA ALA A 445 -10.51 -7.72 73.17
C ALA A 445 -10.42 -8.60 74.43
N SER A 446 -9.30 -8.53 75.12
CA SER A 446 -9.08 -9.29 76.36
C SER A 446 -10.12 -8.87 77.41
N ALA A 447 -10.75 -9.84 78.07
CA ALA A 447 -11.84 -9.64 79.02
C ALA A 447 -11.42 -8.87 80.31
N ASN A 448 -10.17 -8.46 80.48
CA ASN A 448 -9.63 -7.83 81.73
C ASN A 448 -9.64 -6.29 81.75
N ALA A 449 -10.27 -5.64 80.77
CA ALA A 449 -10.22 -4.18 80.70
C ALA A 449 -11.58 -3.47 80.83
N ILE A 450 -12.59 -4.11 81.44
CA ILE A 450 -13.90 -3.45 81.65
C ILE A 450 -13.93 -2.82 83.01
N THR A 451 -13.46 -1.57 83.10
CA THR A 451 -13.76 -0.67 84.20
C THR A 451 -14.91 0.23 83.85
N SER A 452 -15.75 0.56 84.81
CA SER A 452 -16.92 1.43 84.67
C SER A 452 -16.62 2.68 83.83
N GLY A 453 -17.28 2.84 82.71
CA GLY A 453 -17.09 3.98 81.83
C GLY A 453 -16.33 3.72 80.52
N THR A 454 -15.90 2.47 80.22
CA THR A 454 -15.18 2.15 79.03
C THR A 454 -16.13 1.85 77.83
N GLN A 455 -15.99 2.61 76.77
CA GLN A 455 -16.72 2.32 75.51
C GLN A 455 -16.12 1.05 74.85
N PHE A 456 -16.97 0.12 74.54
CA PHE A 456 -16.57 -1.05 73.71
C PHE A 456 -16.29 -0.56 72.27
N GLY A 457 -15.03 -0.43 71.96
CA GLY A 457 -14.61 -0.19 70.58
C GLY A 457 -14.24 -1.54 69.93
N TYR A 458 -14.95 -1.95 68.92
CA TYR A 458 -14.47 -3.00 68.05
C TYR A 458 -13.51 -2.40 67.06
N ALA A 459 -12.26 -2.74 67.14
CA ALA A 459 -11.31 -2.46 66.05
C ALA A 459 -11.57 -3.47 64.94
N VAL A 460 -12.22 -3.02 63.90
CA VAL A 460 -12.28 -3.82 62.65
C VAL A 460 -10.98 -3.53 61.94
N GLY A 461 -10.08 -4.50 61.95
CA GLY A 461 -8.86 -4.42 61.16
C GLY A 461 -9.22 -4.26 59.69
N THR A 462 -8.63 -3.28 59.01
CA THR A 462 -8.78 -3.07 57.58
C THR A 462 -8.07 -4.18 56.79
N GLY A 463 -8.36 -5.39 57.03
CA GLY A 463 -7.71 -6.59 56.47
C GLY A 463 -6.81 -6.30 55.25
N GLY A 464 -5.53 -6.35 55.45
CA GLY A 464 -4.50 -6.16 54.46
C GLY A 464 -3.12 -6.14 55.14
N GLY A 465 -2.10 -6.71 54.52
CA GLY A 465 -0.73 -6.81 55.07
C GLY A 465 0.04 -5.52 55.07
N GLY A 466 -0.48 -4.42 54.44
CA GLY A 466 0.27 -3.17 54.28
C GLY A 466 1.43 -3.30 53.29
N GLU A 467 1.46 -4.38 52.50
CA GLU A 467 2.47 -4.62 51.48
C GLU A 467 2.16 -3.78 50.24
N ALA A 468 3.21 -3.39 49.51
CA ALA A 468 3.07 -2.70 48.23
C ALA A 468 2.53 -3.66 47.16
N HIS A 469 1.59 -3.20 46.36
CA HIS A 469 1.10 -3.94 45.18
C HIS A 469 1.77 -3.46 43.90
N ASN A 470 1.82 -4.32 42.90
CA ASN A 470 2.36 -4.03 41.59
C ASN A 470 1.41 -3.12 40.80
N ASN A 471 1.91 -2.00 40.27
CA ASN A 471 1.19 -1.07 39.42
C ASN A 471 1.47 -1.29 37.92
N MET A 472 2.39 -2.22 37.57
CA MET A 472 2.76 -2.43 36.19
C MET A 472 1.78 -3.37 35.50
N PRO A 473 1.17 -2.98 34.35
CA PRO A 473 0.43 -3.90 33.49
C PRO A 473 1.36 -4.95 32.88
N PRO A 474 0.85 -6.00 32.22
CA PRO A 474 1.68 -6.88 31.40
C PRO A 474 2.49 -6.05 30.38
N TYR A 475 3.78 -6.27 30.28
CA TYR A 475 4.68 -5.45 29.45
C TYR A 475 5.70 -6.31 28.69
N LEU A 476 6.21 -5.75 27.59
CA LEU A 476 7.41 -6.19 26.90
C LEU A 476 8.52 -5.15 27.14
N ALA A 477 9.63 -5.58 27.72
CA ALA A 477 10.78 -4.70 27.89
C ALA A 477 11.57 -4.56 26.58
N VAL A 478 11.81 -3.33 26.15
CA VAL A 478 12.59 -2.99 24.96
C VAL A 478 13.67 -1.99 25.29
N TYR A 479 14.71 -1.91 24.50
CA TYR A 479 15.73 -0.88 24.59
C TYR A 479 15.20 0.42 23.98
N VAL A 480 15.21 1.50 24.75
CA VAL A 480 14.71 2.81 24.32
C VAL A 480 15.84 3.82 24.35
N TRP A 481 15.97 4.57 23.25
CA TRP A 481 17.01 5.59 23.10
C TRP A 481 16.39 6.90 22.66
N LYS A 482 16.87 8.02 23.23
CA LYS A 482 16.50 9.38 22.82
C LYS A 482 17.69 10.03 22.13
N ARG A 483 17.49 10.61 20.96
CA ARG A 483 18.53 11.43 20.32
C ARG A 483 18.69 12.76 21.06
N THR A 484 19.93 13.09 21.42
CA THR A 484 20.29 14.32 22.21
C THR A 484 21.09 15.32 21.38
N ALA A 485 21.76 14.87 20.33
CA ALA A 485 22.47 15.73 19.37
C ALA A 485 22.62 15.06 18.01
#